data_1c8234c15eb999d87e541269524c23f0
#
_entry.id   1c8234c15eb999d87e541269524c23f0
#
_cell.length_a   1.000
_cell.length_b   1.000
_cell.length_c   1.000
_cell.angle_alpha   90.00
_cell.angle_beta   90.00
_cell.angle_gamma   90.00
#
_symmetry.space_group_name_H-M   'P 1'
#
loop_
_entity.id
_entity.type
_entity.pdbx_description
1 polymer ?
#
loop_
_entity_poly.entity_id
_entity_poly.type
_entity_poly.pdbx_seq_one_letter_code
_entity_poly.pdbx_strand_id
1 'polypeptide(L)'
;TKASRFQVPTSAIARAVENEVPMRSDDICILPYPLSWNIDCNYEYSKRPKTVLYLGRIHAEKGILELVNAFKNIPLADRKDWKLLIRGPWRTEQGGGGENYLSKVTNAIQDCGPQIEILEPTFSSVELKKELEKARLFVYPSLAEKGETFGLAVLEAMSCGCVPLVSSLECFQDLVEENENGYIFDHRSKDLVRSLSLTLLKSIQATNQNMVFSSRCLIKAKEFELDRLALQYIGDFSNLLSKKDS
;
A
#
# COMPACT_ATOMS: atom_id res chain seq x y z
N THR A 1 29.00 -18.91 -3.51
CA THR A 1 28.12 -19.46 -2.46
C THR A 1 26.83 -19.90 -3.11
N LYS A 2 26.48 -21.18 -2.97
CA LYS A 2 25.23 -21.70 -3.49
C LYS A 2 24.15 -21.46 -2.43
N ALA A 3 23.23 -20.52 -2.68
CA ALA A 3 22.01 -20.44 -1.89
C ALA A 3 21.21 -21.74 -2.03
N SER A 4 20.63 -22.23 -0.96
CA SER A 4 19.78 -23.43 -0.98
C SER A 4 18.32 -23.09 -1.29
N ARG A 5 17.92 -21.83 -1.13
CA ARG A 5 16.56 -21.35 -1.34
C ARG A 5 16.56 -19.86 -1.66
N PHE A 6 15.63 -19.41 -2.49
CA PHE A 6 15.26 -18.00 -2.69
C PHE A 6 13.92 -17.76 -1.99
N GLN A 7 13.94 -17.05 -0.88
CA GLN A 7 12.73 -16.60 -0.21
C GLN A 7 12.35 -15.22 -0.76
N VAL A 8 11.14 -15.09 -1.27
CA VAL A 8 10.65 -13.87 -1.91
C VAL A 8 9.29 -13.47 -1.35
N PRO A 9 8.97 -12.17 -1.26
CA PRO A 9 7.76 -11.72 -0.56
C PRO A 9 6.49 -11.82 -1.40
N THR A 10 6.57 -11.89 -2.73
CA THR A 10 5.41 -11.87 -3.63
C THR A 10 5.60 -12.79 -4.84
N SER A 11 4.47 -13.14 -5.46
CA SER A 11 4.44 -13.88 -6.72
C SER A 11 5.14 -13.10 -7.86
N ALA A 12 5.05 -11.77 -7.85
CA ALA A 12 5.74 -10.92 -8.83
C ALA A 12 7.27 -11.04 -8.72
N ILE A 13 7.80 -11.01 -7.48
CA ILE A 13 9.24 -11.20 -7.26
C ILE A 13 9.66 -12.65 -7.56
N ALA A 14 8.81 -13.63 -7.27
CA ALA A 14 9.07 -15.02 -7.65
C ALA A 14 9.27 -15.15 -9.16
N ARG A 15 8.35 -14.61 -9.97
CA ARG A 15 8.49 -14.59 -11.43
C ARG A 15 9.75 -13.87 -11.91
N ALA A 16 10.11 -12.75 -11.28
CA ALA A 16 11.32 -12.01 -11.63
C ALA A 16 12.59 -12.84 -11.38
N VAL A 17 12.66 -13.52 -10.22
CA VAL A 17 13.79 -14.41 -9.88
C VAL A 17 13.81 -15.63 -10.81
N GLU A 18 12.66 -16.22 -11.13
CA GLU A 18 12.57 -17.36 -12.05
C GLU A 18 13.08 -17.00 -13.45
N ASN A 19 12.76 -15.81 -13.95
CA ASN A 19 13.28 -15.33 -15.23
C ASN A 19 14.81 -15.13 -15.23
N GLU A 20 15.38 -14.73 -14.09
CA GLU A 20 16.82 -14.53 -13.92
C GLU A 20 17.60 -15.85 -13.77
N VAL A 21 16.98 -16.83 -13.09
CA VAL A 21 17.61 -18.12 -12.77
C VAL A 21 16.66 -19.31 -13.00
N PRO A 22 16.22 -19.55 -14.24
CA PRO A 22 15.15 -20.53 -14.54
C PRO A 22 15.49 -21.96 -14.14
N MET A 23 16.77 -22.31 -14.08
CA MET A 23 17.22 -23.67 -13.65
C MET A 23 17.02 -23.92 -12.15
N ARG A 24 16.52 -22.95 -11.39
CA ARG A 24 16.33 -23.00 -9.94
C ARG A 24 14.91 -22.59 -9.51
N SER A 25 13.92 -22.72 -10.38
CA SER A 25 12.52 -22.41 -10.08
C SER A 25 12.00 -23.17 -8.86
N ASP A 26 12.39 -24.44 -8.70
CA ASP A 26 12.00 -25.29 -7.56
C ASP A 26 12.61 -24.82 -6.22
N ASP A 27 13.63 -23.96 -6.27
CA ASP A 27 14.24 -23.38 -5.08
C ASP A 27 13.58 -22.07 -4.63
N ILE A 28 12.58 -21.57 -5.36
CA ILE A 28 11.87 -20.35 -5.02
C ILE A 28 10.73 -20.68 -4.04
N CYS A 29 10.67 -19.93 -2.95
CA CYS A 29 9.61 -20.02 -1.95
C CYS A 29 9.02 -18.63 -1.68
N ILE A 30 7.70 -18.49 -1.84
CA ILE A 30 7.02 -17.24 -1.54
C ILE A 30 6.71 -17.23 -0.05
N LEU A 31 7.39 -16.35 0.68
CA LEU A 31 7.22 -16.11 2.10
C LEU A 31 7.02 -14.59 2.31
N PRO A 32 5.79 -14.13 2.41
CA PRO A 32 5.49 -12.70 2.56
C PRO A 32 5.93 -12.14 3.90
N TYR A 33 5.96 -10.81 4.01
CA TYR A 33 6.26 -10.13 5.27
C TYR A 33 5.04 -10.17 6.20
N PRO A 34 5.24 -10.44 7.51
CA PRO A 34 4.15 -10.40 8.48
C PRO A 34 3.71 -8.98 8.80
N LEU A 35 2.49 -8.86 9.31
CA LEU A 35 2.01 -7.63 9.94
C LEU A 35 2.84 -7.27 11.16
N SER A 36 3.03 -5.96 11.37
CA SER A 36 3.77 -5.40 12.51
C SER A 36 2.98 -5.39 13.81
N TRP A 37 1.66 -5.66 13.76
CA TRP A 37 0.73 -5.65 14.89
C TRP A 37 -0.42 -6.64 14.71
N ASN A 38 -1.12 -6.93 15.80
CA ASN A 38 -2.30 -7.80 15.76
C ASN A 38 -3.52 -7.06 15.18
N ILE A 39 -4.39 -7.81 14.50
CA ILE A 39 -5.64 -7.29 13.94
C ILE A 39 -6.69 -7.28 15.06
N ASP A 40 -6.94 -6.09 15.60
CA ASP A 40 -7.94 -5.83 16.65
C ASP A 40 -8.83 -4.63 16.31
N CYS A 41 -9.15 -4.49 15.02
CA CYS A 41 -9.91 -3.36 14.53
C CYS A 41 -11.35 -3.38 15.05
N ASN A 42 -11.67 -2.44 15.95
CA ASN A 42 -12.99 -2.25 16.53
C ASN A 42 -13.78 -1.08 15.92
N TYR A 43 -13.29 -0.51 14.80
CA TYR A 43 -13.90 0.64 14.18
C TYR A 43 -14.93 0.26 13.13
N GLU A 44 -16.14 0.78 13.30
CA GLU A 44 -17.18 0.68 12.28
C GLU A 44 -16.83 1.61 11.10
N TYR A 45 -16.69 1.06 9.90
CA TYR A 45 -16.28 1.79 8.70
C TYR A 45 -17.15 3.02 8.42
N SER A 46 -18.48 2.90 8.60
CA SER A 46 -19.45 3.96 8.35
C SER A 46 -19.23 5.20 9.23
N LYS A 47 -18.70 5.02 10.44
CA LYS A 47 -18.44 6.10 11.41
C LYS A 47 -17.11 6.79 11.19
N ARG A 48 -16.24 6.28 10.32
CA ARG A 48 -14.95 6.90 10.02
C ARG A 48 -15.14 8.24 9.32
N PRO A 49 -14.29 9.24 9.60
CA PRO A 49 -14.26 10.47 8.80
C PRO A 49 -13.98 10.15 7.32
N LYS A 50 -14.48 10.97 6.43
CA LYS A 50 -14.22 10.89 4.99
C LYS A 50 -12.77 11.30 4.69
N THR A 51 -11.84 10.38 4.92
CA THR A 51 -10.40 10.62 4.80
C THR A 51 -9.79 9.65 3.79
N VAL A 52 -9.03 10.21 2.87
CA VAL A 52 -8.07 9.55 2.01
C VAL A 52 -6.71 9.70 2.68
N LEU A 53 -6.04 8.63 3.01
CA LEU A 53 -4.75 8.65 3.69
C LEU A 53 -3.66 8.07 2.80
N TYR A 54 -2.52 8.73 2.76
CA TYR A 54 -1.26 8.21 2.24
C TYR A 54 -0.26 8.11 3.40
N LEU A 55 0.37 6.95 3.56
CA LEU A 55 1.51 6.74 4.45
C LEU A 55 2.69 6.16 3.66
N GLY A 56 3.82 6.84 3.69
CA GLY A 56 5.03 6.41 3.00
C GLY A 56 5.98 7.57 2.76
N ARG A 57 7.17 7.27 2.23
CA ARG A 57 8.15 8.31 1.90
C ARG A 57 7.56 9.32 0.92
N ILE A 58 7.73 10.62 1.19
CA ILE A 58 7.39 11.68 0.24
C ILE A 58 8.53 11.78 -0.76
N HIS A 59 8.37 11.06 -1.89
CA HIS A 59 9.35 10.94 -2.96
C HIS A 59 8.64 10.82 -4.30
N ALA A 60 9.28 11.27 -5.38
CA ALA A 60 8.66 11.30 -6.71
C ALA A 60 8.20 9.91 -7.18
N GLU A 61 8.97 8.87 -6.91
CA GLU A 61 8.61 7.48 -7.25
C GLU A 61 7.34 6.98 -6.56
N LYS A 62 6.88 7.67 -5.50
CA LYS A 62 5.66 7.31 -4.76
C LYS A 62 4.41 8.03 -5.28
N GLY A 63 4.53 8.84 -6.32
CA GLY A 63 3.38 9.44 -7.00
C GLY A 63 2.59 10.47 -6.19
N ILE A 64 3.25 11.19 -5.25
CA ILE A 64 2.54 12.09 -4.33
C ILE A 64 2.01 13.33 -5.06
N LEU A 65 2.78 13.88 -5.98
CA LEU A 65 2.35 15.02 -6.79
C LEU A 65 1.17 14.65 -7.68
N GLU A 66 1.22 13.45 -8.25
CA GLU A 66 0.14 12.86 -9.06
C GLU A 66 -1.12 12.66 -8.22
N LEU A 67 -0.99 12.19 -6.97
CA LEU A 67 -2.10 12.04 -6.04
C LEU A 67 -2.76 13.38 -5.70
N VAL A 68 -1.96 14.39 -5.38
CA VAL A 68 -2.46 15.76 -5.12
C VAL A 68 -3.23 16.28 -6.32
N ASN A 69 -2.66 16.19 -7.52
CA ASN A 69 -3.30 16.65 -8.75
C ASN A 69 -4.58 15.84 -9.06
N ALA A 70 -4.55 14.52 -8.87
CA ALA A 70 -5.71 13.67 -9.06
C ALA A 70 -6.85 14.01 -8.11
N PHE A 71 -6.56 14.26 -6.83
CA PHE A 71 -7.56 14.68 -5.84
C PHE A 71 -8.15 16.06 -6.20
N LYS A 72 -7.33 17.00 -6.65
CA LYS A 72 -7.79 18.33 -7.14
C LYS A 72 -8.74 18.22 -8.33
N ASN A 73 -8.49 17.29 -9.23
CA ASN A 73 -9.32 17.09 -10.43
C ASN A 73 -10.70 16.47 -10.12
N ILE A 74 -10.93 15.95 -8.92
CA ILE A 74 -12.26 15.49 -8.51
C ILE A 74 -13.18 16.71 -8.36
N PRO A 75 -14.41 16.67 -8.92
CA PRO A 75 -15.36 17.77 -8.75
C PRO A 75 -15.57 18.13 -7.27
N LEU A 76 -15.61 19.42 -6.95
CA LEU A 76 -15.73 19.89 -5.57
C LEU A 76 -17.00 19.35 -4.88
N ALA A 77 -18.08 19.14 -5.64
CA ALA A 77 -19.32 18.58 -5.12
C ALA A 77 -19.12 17.18 -4.53
N ASP A 78 -18.23 16.37 -5.11
CA ASP A 78 -17.93 15.00 -4.67
C ASP A 78 -16.91 14.97 -3.53
N ARG A 79 -15.89 15.86 -3.57
CA ARG A 79 -14.78 15.85 -2.59
C ARG A 79 -14.92 16.81 -1.42
N LYS A 80 -15.93 17.70 -1.40
CA LYS A 80 -16.04 18.81 -0.39
C LYS A 80 -15.95 18.34 1.06
N ASP A 81 -16.43 17.14 1.38
CA ASP A 81 -16.41 16.57 2.73
C ASP A 81 -15.21 15.64 2.98
N TRP A 82 -14.39 15.42 1.97
CA TRP A 82 -13.22 14.54 2.04
C TRP A 82 -11.95 15.33 2.35
N LYS A 83 -11.06 14.69 3.09
CA LYS A 83 -9.70 15.18 3.32
C LYS A 83 -8.70 14.20 2.73
N LEU A 84 -7.64 14.72 2.13
CA LEU A 84 -6.45 13.97 1.76
C LEU A 84 -5.35 14.29 2.79
N LEU A 85 -4.93 13.28 3.53
CA LEU A 85 -3.83 13.36 4.49
C LEU A 85 -2.62 12.63 3.93
N ILE A 86 -1.47 13.31 3.92
CA ILE A 86 -0.20 12.79 3.42
C ILE A 86 0.78 12.80 4.58
N ARG A 87 1.32 11.63 4.95
CA ARG A 87 2.30 11.53 6.04
C ARG A 87 3.47 10.66 5.64
N GLY A 88 4.66 11.13 5.94
CA GLY A 88 5.87 10.33 5.84
C GLY A 88 7.14 11.16 5.73
N PRO A 89 8.30 10.52 5.83
CA PRO A 89 9.57 11.19 5.75
C PRO A 89 9.82 11.74 4.34
N TRP A 90 10.30 12.97 4.30
CA TRP A 90 10.61 13.69 3.07
C TRP A 90 12.10 13.99 2.92
N ARG A 91 12.89 13.98 4.04
CA ARG A 91 14.31 14.25 4.02
C ARG A 91 15.07 13.15 3.30
N THR A 92 16.14 13.53 2.59
CA THR A 92 16.97 12.60 1.81
C THR A 92 17.62 11.54 2.69
N GLU A 93 18.04 11.88 3.90
CA GLU A 93 18.64 10.98 4.89
C GLU A 93 17.67 9.87 5.34
N GLN A 94 16.37 10.13 5.16
CA GLN A 94 15.29 9.18 5.46
C GLN A 94 14.74 8.50 4.20
N GLY A 95 15.42 8.68 3.06
CA GLY A 95 15.00 8.15 1.75
C GLY A 95 13.87 8.93 1.09
N GLY A 96 13.55 10.14 1.55
CA GLY A 96 12.59 11.04 0.92
C GLY A 96 13.19 11.80 -0.28
N GLY A 97 12.34 12.53 -0.99
CA GLY A 97 12.71 13.31 -2.18
C GLY A 97 13.41 14.64 -1.91
N GLY A 98 13.67 14.96 -0.63
CA GLY A 98 14.30 16.20 -0.20
C GLY A 98 13.38 17.42 -0.31
N GLU A 99 13.95 18.58 0.07
CA GLU A 99 13.23 19.85 0.17
C GLU A 99 12.64 20.31 -1.18
N ASN A 100 13.37 20.08 -2.27
CA ASN A 100 12.92 20.45 -3.61
C ASN A 100 11.65 19.72 -4.03
N TYR A 101 11.53 18.42 -3.68
CA TYR A 101 10.31 17.66 -3.99
C TYR A 101 9.16 18.04 -3.04
N LEU A 102 9.44 18.17 -1.75
CA LEU A 102 8.45 18.63 -0.78
C LEU A 102 7.87 19.98 -1.19
N SER A 103 8.72 20.95 -1.60
CA SER A 103 8.26 22.27 -2.07
C SER A 103 7.34 22.16 -3.28
N LYS A 104 7.62 21.26 -4.25
CA LYS A 104 6.71 21.02 -5.38
C LYS A 104 5.34 20.54 -4.91
N VAL A 105 5.30 19.60 -3.98
CA VAL A 105 4.04 19.07 -3.42
C VAL A 105 3.32 20.16 -2.62
N THR A 106 4.02 20.90 -1.78
CA THR A 106 3.46 22.01 -0.98
C THR A 106 2.87 23.12 -1.88
N ASN A 107 3.57 23.50 -2.95
CA ASN A 107 3.07 24.48 -3.91
C ASN A 107 1.80 23.96 -4.63
N ALA A 108 1.75 22.67 -4.94
CA ALA A 108 0.58 22.08 -5.58
C ALA A 108 -0.68 22.07 -4.70
N ILE A 109 -0.54 22.15 -3.37
CA ILE A 109 -1.69 22.17 -2.43
C ILE A 109 -2.13 23.57 -2.01
N GLN A 110 -1.38 24.63 -2.32
CA GLN A 110 -1.67 26.00 -1.83
C GLN A 110 -3.10 26.48 -2.10
N ASP A 111 -3.65 26.12 -3.25
CA ASP A 111 -5.00 26.55 -3.66
C ASP A 111 -6.12 25.59 -3.20
N CYS A 112 -5.80 24.57 -2.41
CA CYS A 112 -6.77 23.53 -2.05
C CYS A 112 -7.44 23.77 -0.69
N GLY A 113 -7.05 24.81 0.03
CA GLY A 113 -7.52 25.04 1.38
C GLY A 113 -7.22 23.86 2.33
N PRO A 114 -8.02 23.65 3.37
CA PRO A 114 -7.74 22.62 4.40
C PRO A 114 -8.10 21.19 3.97
N GLN A 115 -8.41 20.95 2.69
CA GLN A 115 -8.79 19.62 2.21
C GLN A 115 -7.58 18.70 1.99
N ILE A 116 -6.39 19.25 1.74
CA ILE A 116 -5.14 18.49 1.58
C ILE A 116 -4.16 18.97 2.65
N GLU A 117 -3.64 18.03 3.42
CA GLU A 117 -2.73 18.31 4.52
C GLU A 117 -1.53 17.38 4.49
N ILE A 118 -0.32 17.96 4.61
CA ILE A 118 0.92 17.20 4.83
C ILE A 118 1.20 17.22 6.32
N LEU A 119 1.19 16.04 6.93
CA LEU A 119 1.42 15.85 8.35
C LEU A 119 2.91 15.62 8.63
N GLU A 120 3.34 16.00 9.83
CA GLU A 120 4.70 15.68 10.28
C GLU A 120 4.94 14.16 10.28
N PRO A 121 6.12 13.70 9.87
CA PRO A 121 6.44 12.28 9.85
C PRO A 121 6.43 11.69 11.26
N THR A 122 5.94 10.45 11.38
CA THR A 122 6.06 9.67 12.60
C THR A 122 6.58 8.27 12.27
N PHE A 123 7.33 7.70 13.21
CA PHE A 123 7.82 6.31 13.16
C PHE A 123 7.17 5.46 14.26
N SER A 124 6.21 6.02 14.98
CA SER A 124 5.43 5.31 16.00
C SER A 124 4.38 4.43 15.33
N SER A 125 4.56 3.11 15.42
CA SER A 125 3.57 2.14 14.92
C SER A 125 2.18 2.35 15.55
N VAL A 126 2.13 2.78 16.81
CA VAL A 126 0.87 3.06 17.52
C VAL A 126 0.15 4.26 16.90
N GLU A 127 0.88 5.34 16.55
CA GLU A 127 0.29 6.52 15.91
C GLU A 127 -0.16 6.19 14.48
N LEU A 128 0.68 5.48 13.70
CA LEU A 128 0.34 5.07 12.35
C LEU A 128 -0.91 4.18 12.33
N LYS A 129 -1.01 3.20 13.24
CA LYS A 129 -2.19 2.36 13.39
C LYS A 129 -3.43 3.18 13.69
N LYS A 130 -3.37 4.12 14.63
CA LYS A 130 -4.50 5.02 14.98
C LYS A 130 -4.97 5.86 13.80
N GLU A 131 -4.08 6.27 12.91
CA GLU A 131 -4.47 7.01 11.71
C GLU A 131 -5.13 6.12 10.67
N LEU A 132 -4.58 4.95 10.45
CA LEU A 132 -5.16 3.95 9.56
C LEU A 132 -6.57 3.56 10.03
N GLU A 133 -6.78 3.35 11.33
CA GLU A 133 -8.09 3.01 11.90
C GLU A 133 -9.15 4.10 11.66
N LYS A 134 -8.76 5.34 11.46
CA LYS A 134 -9.66 6.47 11.18
C LYS A 134 -9.90 6.71 9.68
N ALA A 135 -8.99 6.30 8.82
CA ALA A 135 -9.12 6.54 7.39
C ALA A 135 -10.14 5.60 6.74
N ARG A 136 -10.88 6.08 5.75
CA ARG A 136 -11.74 5.24 4.91
C ARG A 136 -10.98 4.62 3.77
N LEU A 137 -10.19 5.43 3.06
CA LEU A 137 -9.42 5.03 1.90
C LEU A 137 -7.94 5.18 2.21
N PHE A 138 -7.16 4.22 1.76
CA PHE A 138 -5.71 4.29 1.78
C PHE A 138 -5.21 4.31 0.34
N VAL A 139 -4.56 5.39 -0.08
CA VAL A 139 -4.05 5.50 -1.44
C VAL A 139 -2.55 5.36 -1.46
N TYR A 140 -2.06 4.41 -2.25
CA TYR A 140 -0.62 4.15 -2.40
C TYR A 140 -0.25 4.14 -3.89
N PRO A 141 -0.07 5.34 -4.50
CA PRO A 141 0.07 5.50 -5.93
C PRO A 141 1.52 5.35 -6.40
N SER A 142 2.24 4.36 -5.87
CA SER A 142 3.64 4.12 -6.21
C SER A 142 3.82 3.90 -7.72
N LEU A 143 4.83 4.58 -8.29
CA LEU A 143 5.25 4.49 -9.68
C LEU A 143 6.56 3.70 -9.83
N ALA A 144 7.03 3.12 -8.73
CA ALA A 144 8.32 2.43 -8.66
C ALA A 144 8.24 1.04 -9.29
N GLU A 145 8.38 0.95 -10.61
CA GLU A 145 8.47 -0.33 -11.34
C GLU A 145 9.58 -1.25 -10.82
N LYS A 146 10.63 -0.65 -10.26
CA LYS A 146 11.72 -1.35 -9.58
C LYS A 146 11.83 -0.84 -8.16
N GLY A 147 11.87 -1.74 -7.18
CA GLY A 147 12.05 -1.39 -5.77
C GLY A 147 10.77 -1.44 -4.92
N GLU A 148 9.58 -1.52 -5.52
CA GLU A 148 8.37 -1.91 -4.79
C GLU A 148 8.25 -3.43 -4.85
N THR A 149 8.33 -4.10 -3.71
CA THR A 149 8.44 -5.56 -3.68
C THR A 149 7.25 -6.26 -3.04
N PHE A 150 6.48 -5.56 -2.17
CA PHE A 150 5.39 -6.18 -1.42
C PHE A 150 4.24 -5.21 -1.14
N GLY A 151 4.53 -3.99 -0.66
CA GLY A 151 3.49 -3.05 -0.24
C GLY A 151 3.07 -3.20 1.22
N LEU A 152 4.03 -3.28 2.14
CA LEU A 152 3.74 -3.45 3.58
C LEU A 152 2.75 -2.39 4.11
N ALA A 153 2.90 -1.12 3.69
CA ALA A 153 1.97 -0.06 4.09
C ALA A 153 0.53 -0.31 3.60
N VAL A 154 0.36 -0.97 2.43
CA VAL A 154 -0.96 -1.38 1.92
C VAL A 154 -1.55 -2.47 2.81
N LEU A 155 -0.76 -3.49 3.16
CA LEU A 155 -1.18 -4.56 4.08
C LEU A 155 -1.55 -4.01 5.46
N GLU A 156 -0.74 -3.09 6.00
CA GLU A 156 -1.02 -2.41 7.27
C GLU A 156 -2.34 -1.63 7.23
N ALA A 157 -2.61 -0.94 6.13
CA ALA A 157 -3.89 -0.24 5.94
C ALA A 157 -5.08 -1.22 5.86
N MET A 158 -4.93 -2.32 5.13
CA MET A 158 -5.95 -3.37 5.04
C MET A 158 -6.23 -4.01 6.40
N SER A 159 -5.21 -4.22 7.24
CA SER A 159 -5.34 -4.77 8.59
C SER A 159 -6.11 -3.87 9.55
N CYS A 160 -6.21 -2.60 9.23
CA CYS A 160 -7.04 -1.62 9.92
C CYS A 160 -8.40 -1.39 9.24
N GLY A 161 -8.73 -2.16 8.18
CA GLY A 161 -9.97 -2.03 7.44
C GLY A 161 -10.06 -0.78 6.55
N CYS A 162 -8.93 -0.12 6.22
CA CYS A 162 -8.89 0.87 5.16
C CYS A 162 -9.07 0.17 3.81
N VAL A 163 -9.85 0.78 2.91
CA VAL A 163 -9.96 0.27 1.55
C VAL A 163 -8.80 0.80 0.70
N PRO A 164 -7.95 -0.07 0.17
CA PRO A 164 -6.79 0.36 -0.61
C PRO A 164 -7.18 0.81 -2.02
N LEU A 165 -6.49 1.85 -2.51
CA LEU A 165 -6.40 2.23 -3.90
C LEU A 165 -4.92 2.27 -4.27
N VAL A 166 -4.50 1.38 -5.14
CA VAL A 166 -3.09 1.19 -5.50
C VAL A 166 -2.84 1.33 -7.01
N SER A 167 -1.61 1.53 -7.41
CA SER A 167 -1.20 1.45 -8.81
C SER A 167 -1.22 -0.01 -9.31
N SER A 168 -1.28 -0.19 -10.62
CA SER A 168 -1.25 -1.52 -11.25
C SER A 168 0.15 -2.18 -11.26
N LEU A 169 0.98 -1.91 -10.24
CA LEU A 169 2.24 -2.62 -10.03
C LEU A 169 1.95 -4.08 -9.63
N GLU A 170 2.70 -5.01 -10.21
CA GLU A 170 2.47 -6.45 -10.00
C GLU A 170 2.60 -6.90 -8.55
N CYS A 171 3.45 -6.23 -7.75
CA CYS A 171 3.66 -6.57 -6.34
C CYS A 171 2.41 -6.38 -5.46
N PHE A 172 1.42 -5.59 -5.90
CA PHE A 172 0.18 -5.40 -5.16
C PHE A 172 -0.88 -6.46 -5.45
N GLN A 173 -0.72 -7.26 -6.51
CA GLN A 173 -1.72 -8.26 -6.93
C GLN A 173 -1.94 -9.38 -5.90
N ASP A 174 -0.94 -9.65 -5.05
CA ASP A 174 -1.08 -10.62 -3.96
C ASP A 174 -1.91 -10.08 -2.78
N LEU A 175 -2.10 -8.75 -2.70
CA LEU A 175 -2.83 -8.06 -1.63
C LEU A 175 -4.19 -7.52 -2.09
N VAL A 176 -4.21 -6.84 -3.24
CA VAL A 176 -5.38 -6.08 -3.72
C VAL A 176 -5.92 -6.71 -4.99
N GLU A 177 -7.19 -7.08 -4.94
CA GLU A 177 -7.98 -7.57 -6.06
C GLU A 177 -9.04 -6.53 -6.43
N GLU A 178 -9.01 -6.08 -7.70
CA GLU A 178 -9.89 -5.02 -8.21
C GLU A 178 -11.36 -5.41 -8.06
N ASN A 179 -12.17 -4.51 -7.49
CA ASN A 179 -13.59 -4.68 -7.20
C ASN A 179 -13.94 -5.78 -6.16
N GLU A 180 -12.94 -6.39 -5.51
CA GLU A 180 -13.15 -7.37 -4.44
C GLU A 180 -12.79 -6.80 -3.06
N ASN A 181 -11.60 -6.24 -2.91
CA ASN A 181 -11.13 -5.67 -1.66
C ASN A 181 -10.45 -4.29 -1.81
N GLY A 182 -10.44 -3.73 -3.02
CA GLY A 182 -9.83 -2.43 -3.28
C GLY A 182 -9.98 -1.96 -4.72
N TYR A 183 -9.20 -0.96 -5.07
CA TYR A 183 -9.18 -0.32 -6.36
C TYR A 183 -7.77 -0.28 -6.93
N ILE A 184 -7.67 -0.48 -8.26
CA ILE A 184 -6.40 -0.44 -8.98
C ILE A 184 -6.51 0.60 -10.08
N PHE A 185 -5.57 1.55 -10.16
CA PHE A 185 -5.49 2.48 -11.28
C PHE A 185 -4.31 2.13 -12.19
N ASP A 186 -4.48 2.38 -13.48
CA ASP A 186 -3.41 2.18 -14.46
C ASP A 186 -2.37 3.30 -14.36
N HIS A 187 -1.22 2.99 -13.74
CA HIS A 187 -0.11 3.92 -13.57
C HIS A 187 0.76 4.08 -14.84
N ARG A 188 0.56 3.23 -15.85
CA ARG A 188 1.21 3.33 -17.17
C ARG A 188 0.36 4.10 -18.19
N SER A 189 -0.82 4.56 -17.78
CA SER A 189 -1.68 5.39 -18.62
C SER A 189 -0.96 6.63 -19.11
N LYS A 190 -1.19 7.03 -20.38
CA LYS A 190 -0.66 8.29 -20.92
C LYS A 190 -1.10 9.52 -20.12
N ASP A 191 -2.28 9.46 -19.52
CA ASP A 191 -2.79 10.46 -18.57
C ASP A 191 -2.97 9.80 -17.21
N LEU A 192 -1.84 9.61 -16.53
CA LEU A 192 -1.74 9.01 -15.21
C LEU A 192 -2.61 9.72 -14.17
N VAL A 193 -2.58 11.05 -14.14
CA VAL A 193 -3.35 11.86 -13.19
C VAL A 193 -4.85 11.65 -13.40
N ARG A 194 -5.30 11.60 -14.63
CA ARG A 194 -6.69 11.31 -14.95
C ARG A 194 -7.10 9.89 -14.55
N SER A 195 -6.26 8.88 -14.83
CA SER A 195 -6.49 7.49 -14.42
C SER A 195 -6.69 7.40 -12.91
N LEU A 196 -5.77 7.98 -12.14
CA LEU A 196 -5.85 8.03 -10.67
C LEU A 196 -7.08 8.83 -10.20
N SER A 197 -7.38 9.99 -10.82
CA SER A 197 -8.53 10.82 -10.45
C SER A 197 -9.87 10.09 -10.65
N LEU A 198 -10.05 9.39 -11.75
CA LEU A 198 -11.28 8.63 -12.03
C LEU A 198 -11.45 7.47 -11.05
N THR A 199 -10.38 6.75 -10.75
CA THR A 199 -10.40 5.64 -9.77
C THR A 199 -10.69 6.16 -8.36
N LEU A 200 -10.09 7.29 -7.98
CA LEU A 200 -10.31 7.93 -6.69
C LEU A 200 -11.76 8.46 -6.57
N LEU A 201 -12.30 9.07 -7.62
CA LEU A 201 -13.70 9.50 -7.67
C LEU A 201 -14.65 8.30 -7.48
N LYS A 202 -14.44 7.21 -8.22
CA LYS A 202 -15.19 5.95 -8.07
C LYS A 202 -15.17 5.47 -6.62
N SER A 203 -13.98 5.46 -5.98
CA SER A 203 -13.83 5.00 -4.60
C SER A 203 -14.51 5.90 -3.57
N ILE A 204 -14.50 7.22 -3.79
CA ILE A 204 -15.19 8.21 -2.94
C ILE A 204 -16.71 8.03 -2.98
N GLN A 205 -17.26 7.74 -4.15
CA GLN A 205 -18.69 7.58 -4.37
C GLN A 205 -19.24 6.22 -3.90
N ALA A 206 -18.41 5.19 -3.82
CA ALA A 206 -18.80 3.79 -3.59
C ALA A 206 -18.95 3.41 -2.10
N THR A 207 -19.64 4.22 -1.28
CA THR A 207 -19.69 4.04 0.18
C THR A 207 -20.14 2.65 0.62
N ASN A 208 -21.21 2.10 0.03
CA ASN A 208 -21.73 0.77 0.42
C ASN A 208 -20.76 -0.35 0.02
N GLN A 209 -20.16 -0.26 -1.18
CA GLN A 209 -19.17 -1.21 -1.65
C GLN A 209 -17.92 -1.18 -0.76
N ASN A 210 -17.49 0.01 -0.35
CA ASN A 210 -16.33 0.17 0.53
C ASN A 210 -16.53 -0.49 1.91
N MET A 211 -17.75 -0.56 2.44
CA MET A 211 -18.01 -1.31 3.68
C MET A 211 -17.74 -2.80 3.50
N VAL A 212 -18.14 -3.36 2.37
CA VAL A 212 -17.85 -4.76 2.02
C VAL A 212 -16.35 -4.96 1.82
N PHE A 213 -15.71 -4.07 1.07
CA PHE A 213 -14.26 -4.13 0.84
C PHE A 213 -13.47 -4.03 2.13
N SER A 214 -13.86 -3.14 3.05
CA SER A 214 -13.23 -3.02 4.37
C SER A 214 -13.24 -4.35 5.14
N SER A 215 -14.36 -5.06 5.14
CA SER A 215 -14.45 -6.38 5.77
C SER A 215 -13.57 -7.42 5.08
N ARG A 216 -13.51 -7.40 3.75
CA ARG A 216 -12.64 -8.30 2.97
C ARG A 216 -11.16 -7.99 3.17
N CYS A 217 -10.80 -6.70 3.33
CA CYS A 217 -9.44 -6.30 3.70
C CYS A 217 -8.99 -6.93 5.01
N LEU A 218 -9.85 -6.88 6.04
CA LEU A 218 -9.56 -7.50 7.34
C LEU A 218 -9.38 -9.02 7.22
N ILE A 219 -10.21 -9.69 6.41
CA ILE A 219 -10.09 -11.14 6.16
C ILE A 219 -8.77 -11.44 5.45
N LYS A 220 -8.44 -10.68 4.40
CA LYS A 220 -7.18 -10.85 3.65
C LYS A 220 -5.96 -10.61 4.53
N ALA A 221 -5.97 -9.56 5.34
CA ALA A 221 -4.85 -9.23 6.21
C ALA A 221 -4.54 -10.32 7.26
N LYS A 222 -5.52 -11.12 7.69
CA LYS A 222 -5.30 -12.26 8.60
C LYS A 222 -4.40 -13.36 8.03
N GLU A 223 -4.27 -13.42 6.71
CA GLU A 223 -3.34 -14.36 6.07
C GLU A 223 -1.88 -14.02 6.41
N PHE A 224 -1.62 -12.78 6.82
CA PHE A 224 -0.29 -12.21 7.09
C PHE A 224 -0.01 -11.98 8.58
N GLU A 225 -0.81 -12.55 9.47
CA GLU A 225 -0.53 -12.51 10.92
C GLU A 225 0.80 -13.20 11.25
N LEU A 226 1.53 -12.64 12.20
CA LEU A 226 2.89 -13.06 12.54
C LEU A 226 2.98 -14.55 12.86
N ASP A 227 2.08 -15.05 13.72
CA ASP A 227 2.11 -16.46 14.15
C ASP A 227 1.92 -17.43 12.98
N ARG A 228 1.00 -17.07 12.07
CA ARG A 228 0.73 -17.87 10.87
C ARG A 228 1.94 -17.92 9.94
N LEU A 229 2.56 -16.78 9.67
CA LEU A 229 3.72 -16.72 8.79
C LEU A 229 4.96 -17.33 9.44
N ALA A 230 5.15 -17.15 10.75
CA ALA A 230 6.26 -17.79 11.48
C ALA A 230 6.25 -19.30 11.30
N LEU A 231 5.07 -19.96 11.36
CA LEU A 231 4.95 -21.39 11.08
C LEU A 231 5.35 -21.77 9.66
N GLN A 232 5.04 -20.94 8.66
CA GLN A 232 5.46 -21.18 7.28
C GLN A 232 6.98 -21.06 7.13
N TYR A 233 7.60 -20.04 7.74
CA TYR A 233 9.06 -19.89 7.75
C TYR A 233 9.76 -21.07 8.43
N ILE A 234 9.27 -21.49 9.60
CA ILE A 234 9.81 -22.66 10.35
C ILE A 234 9.65 -23.93 9.50
N GLY A 235 8.51 -24.13 8.86
CA GLY A 235 8.25 -25.26 7.99
C GLY A 235 9.21 -25.31 6.79
N ASP A 236 9.47 -24.18 6.13
CA ASP A 236 10.43 -24.11 5.02
C ASP A 236 11.86 -24.42 5.48
N PHE A 237 12.29 -23.88 6.61
CA PHE A 237 13.61 -24.17 7.20
C PHE A 237 13.75 -25.66 7.58
N SER A 238 12.73 -26.26 8.18
CA SER A 238 12.74 -27.66 8.55
C SER A 238 12.87 -28.58 7.33
N ASN A 239 12.14 -28.25 6.24
CA ASN A 239 12.23 -28.96 4.98
C ASN A 239 13.62 -28.86 4.32
N LEU A 240 14.30 -27.72 4.46
CA LEU A 240 15.66 -27.53 3.96
C LEU A 240 16.68 -28.36 4.74
N LEU A 241 16.50 -28.48 6.06
CA LEU A 241 17.39 -29.28 6.92
C LEU A 241 17.24 -30.78 6.59
N SER A 242 16.02 -31.30 6.49
CA SER A 242 15.77 -32.71 6.18
C SER A 242 16.31 -33.16 4.82
N LYS A 243 16.35 -32.24 3.82
CA LYS A 243 16.95 -32.51 2.49
C LYS A 243 18.50 -32.57 2.50
N LYS A 244 19.16 -32.07 3.56
CA LYS A 244 20.62 -32.16 3.68
C LYS A 244 21.11 -33.47 4.27
N ASP A 245 20.23 -34.15 5.00
CA ASP A 245 20.54 -35.42 5.70
C ASP A 245 20.17 -36.64 4.83
N SER A 246 19.62 -36.46 3.65
CA SER A 246 19.32 -37.46 2.63
C SER A 246 20.26 -37.33 1.43
#